data_c9989f08e759140ad321b5f3aa7969e3
#
_entry.id   c9989f08e759140ad321b5f3aa7969e3
#
_cell.length_a   1.000
_cell.length_b   1.000
_cell.length_c   1.000
_cell.angle_alpha   90.00
_cell.angle_beta   90.00
_cell.angle_gamma   90.00
#
_symmetry.space_group_name_H-M   'P 1'
#
loop_
_entity.id
_entity.type
_entity.pdbx_description
1 polymer ?
#
loop_
_entity_poly.entity_id
_entity_poly.type
_entity_poly.pdbx_seq_one_letter_code
_entity_poly.pdbx_strand_id
1 'polypeptide(L)'
;DPHQSSIHPLVADYTRKSIAEFIKSYPHIGLMVCLGEALRGLAAKTEWFVKTIIPGVKDGIEAAGLTEEPPIILRGHDCDPVDAMQQAMPLYSNLYTMWKYNGEGLTTYQPRGNWQKEHQMLSSLGTTHIINVHIVADLEPFRYGAPAFIQKCMQAGKYRLGSNGLHLYPLF
;
A
#
# COMPACT_ATOMS: atom_id res chain seq x y z
N ASP A 1 13.93 -17.43 12.82
CA ASP A 1 12.80 -17.81 11.95
C ASP A 1 12.41 -16.60 11.10
N PRO A 2 12.46 -16.69 9.77
CA PRO A 2 12.04 -15.58 8.89
C PRO A 2 10.52 -15.31 8.94
N HIS A 3 9.74 -16.22 9.52
CA HIS A 3 8.29 -16.09 9.63
C HIS A 3 7.88 -16.05 11.10
N GLN A 4 7.78 -14.85 11.65
CA GLN A 4 7.40 -14.65 13.06
C GLN A 4 5.95 -14.23 13.19
N SER A 5 5.30 -14.67 14.26
CA SER A 5 3.93 -14.28 14.62
C SER A 5 3.87 -13.09 15.58
N SER A 6 5.01 -12.61 16.04
CA SER A 6 5.11 -11.49 16.97
C SER A 6 6.19 -10.50 16.54
N ILE A 7 5.95 -9.24 16.87
CA ILE A 7 6.89 -8.15 16.58
C ILE A 7 8.02 -8.19 17.61
N HIS A 8 9.26 -8.39 17.12
CA HIS A 8 10.43 -8.36 18.00
C HIS A 8 10.80 -6.90 18.32
N PRO A 9 10.93 -6.50 19.59
CA PRO A 9 11.16 -5.09 19.97
C PRO A 9 12.39 -4.45 19.33
N LEU A 10 13.50 -5.17 19.23
CA LEU A 10 14.72 -4.67 18.58
C LEU A 10 14.51 -4.40 17.08
N VAL A 11 13.75 -5.27 16.40
CA VAL A 11 13.44 -5.09 14.98
C VAL A 11 12.50 -3.89 14.79
N ALA A 12 11.53 -3.72 15.67
CA ALA A 12 10.63 -2.56 15.66
C ALA A 12 11.41 -1.24 15.87
N ASP A 13 12.28 -1.19 16.86
CA ASP A 13 13.14 -0.02 17.15
C ASP A 13 14.05 0.31 15.98
N TYR A 14 14.72 -0.71 15.43
CA TYR A 14 15.59 -0.54 14.25
C TYR A 14 14.82 0.00 13.06
N THR A 15 13.66 -0.60 12.74
CA THR A 15 12.85 -0.19 11.60
C THR A 15 12.33 1.24 11.79
N ARG A 16 11.82 1.57 12.96
CA ARG A 16 11.35 2.92 13.30
C ARG A 16 12.43 3.96 13.08
N LYS A 17 13.64 3.73 13.61
CA LYS A 17 14.78 4.62 13.46
C LYS A 17 15.26 4.73 12.01
N SER A 18 15.27 3.62 11.27
CA SER A 18 15.64 3.62 9.86
C SER A 18 14.67 4.43 9.01
N ILE A 19 13.37 4.32 9.27
CA ILE A 19 12.34 5.12 8.61
C ILE A 19 12.52 6.61 8.97
N ALA A 20 12.74 6.92 10.24
CA ALA A 20 12.96 8.30 10.67
C ALA A 20 14.16 8.94 9.97
N GLU A 21 15.28 8.24 9.89
CA GLU A 21 16.47 8.73 9.19
C GLU A 21 16.26 8.85 7.69
N PHE A 22 15.47 7.94 7.08
CA PHE A 22 15.10 8.03 5.68
C PHE A 22 14.27 9.29 5.39
N ILE A 23 13.20 9.54 6.15
CA ILE A 23 12.35 10.73 5.97
C ILE A 23 13.15 12.01 6.21
N LYS A 24 14.00 12.03 7.22
CA LYS A 24 14.89 13.17 7.50
C LYS A 24 15.85 13.44 6.33
N SER A 25 16.41 12.40 5.73
CA SER A 25 17.36 12.51 4.62
C SER A 25 16.69 12.85 3.29
N TYR A 26 15.42 12.46 3.12
CA TYR A 26 14.64 12.64 1.89
C TYR A 26 13.27 13.27 2.18
N PRO A 27 13.22 14.54 2.60
CA PRO A 27 12.00 15.17 3.13
C PRO A 27 10.86 15.35 2.12
N HIS A 28 11.12 15.16 0.83
CA HIS A 28 10.12 15.32 -0.23
C HIS A 28 9.64 13.98 -0.83
N ILE A 29 9.99 12.87 -0.20
CA ILE A 29 9.65 11.52 -0.67
C ILE A 29 8.67 10.88 0.32
N GLY A 30 7.57 10.31 -0.22
CA GLY A 30 6.65 9.48 0.53
C GLY A 30 7.06 8.00 0.56
N LEU A 31 6.29 7.20 1.27
CA LEU A 31 6.51 5.76 1.38
C LEU A 31 5.39 4.96 0.72
N MET A 32 5.73 3.97 -0.08
CA MET A 32 4.83 2.88 -0.40
C MET A 32 5.16 1.71 0.53
N VAL A 33 4.19 1.32 1.33
CA VAL A 33 4.34 0.30 2.37
C VAL A 33 3.60 -0.96 1.95
N CYS A 34 4.32 -2.07 1.87
CA CYS A 34 3.77 -3.42 1.79
C CYS A 34 4.14 -4.14 3.09
N LEU A 35 3.14 -4.61 3.84
CA LEU A 35 3.38 -5.23 5.17
C LEU A 35 4.01 -6.62 5.04
N GLY A 36 3.98 -7.18 3.84
CA GLY A 36 4.75 -8.36 3.48
C GLY A 36 4.20 -9.67 4.03
N GLU A 37 4.94 -10.74 3.80
CA GLU A 37 4.54 -12.11 4.10
C GLU A 37 5.32 -12.72 5.28
N ALA A 38 6.40 -12.05 5.71
CA ALA A 38 7.27 -12.58 6.76
C ALA A 38 6.63 -12.49 8.16
N LEU A 39 5.96 -11.38 8.48
CA LEU A 39 5.20 -11.25 9.72
C LEU A 39 3.87 -11.96 9.58
N ARG A 40 3.63 -12.97 10.40
CA ARG A 40 2.38 -13.76 10.38
C ARG A 40 1.29 -13.12 11.23
N GLY A 41 0.04 -13.25 10.75
CA GLY A 41 -1.14 -12.74 11.44
C GLY A 41 -1.51 -11.31 11.06
N LEU A 42 -2.79 -11.13 10.69
CA LEU A 42 -3.30 -9.85 10.19
C LEU A 42 -3.18 -8.76 11.27
N ALA A 43 -3.55 -9.08 12.52
CA ALA A 43 -3.46 -8.14 13.63
C ALA A 43 -2.01 -7.66 13.90
N ALA A 44 -1.03 -8.56 13.81
CA ALA A 44 0.37 -8.18 13.97
C ALA A 44 0.86 -7.25 12.85
N LYS A 45 0.37 -7.43 11.63
CA LYS A 45 0.67 -6.53 10.51
C LYS A 45 0.05 -5.14 10.69
N THR A 46 -1.20 -5.08 11.14
CA THR A 46 -1.83 -3.81 11.51
C THR A 46 -1.05 -3.13 12.64
N GLU A 47 -0.69 -3.86 13.69
CA GLU A 47 0.13 -3.35 14.79
C GLU A 47 1.48 -2.81 14.30
N TRP A 48 2.15 -3.54 13.42
CA TRP A 48 3.42 -3.12 12.80
C TRP A 48 3.28 -1.79 12.07
N PHE A 49 2.21 -1.63 11.29
CA PHE A 49 1.93 -0.41 10.56
C PHE A 49 1.73 0.79 11.51
N VAL A 50 0.84 0.64 12.49
CA VAL A 50 0.43 1.76 13.37
C VAL A 50 1.41 2.06 14.50
N LYS A 51 2.17 1.05 14.98
CA LYS A 51 3.09 1.24 16.11
C LYS A 51 4.56 1.33 15.74
N THR A 52 4.93 1.00 14.51
CA THR A 52 6.34 1.04 14.07
C THR A 52 6.53 1.97 12.87
N ILE A 53 5.78 1.75 11.79
CA ILE A 53 5.99 2.48 10.53
C ILE A 53 5.53 3.94 10.68
N ILE A 54 4.27 4.17 11.04
CA ILE A 54 3.74 5.54 11.20
C ILE A 54 4.55 6.34 12.23
N PRO A 55 4.85 5.83 13.44
CA PRO A 55 5.72 6.54 14.36
C PRO A 55 7.12 6.85 13.80
N GLY A 56 7.71 5.95 13.03
CA GLY A 56 8.99 6.21 12.37
C GLY A 56 8.93 7.37 11.38
N VAL A 57 7.84 7.47 10.60
CA VAL A 57 7.63 8.61 9.70
C VAL A 57 7.45 9.90 10.51
N LYS A 58 6.68 9.89 11.59
CA LYS A 58 6.48 11.06 12.45
C LYS A 58 7.77 11.54 13.11
N ASP A 59 8.59 10.62 13.62
CA ASP A 59 9.91 10.95 14.16
C ASP A 59 10.80 11.61 13.09
N GLY A 60 10.72 11.13 11.86
CA GLY A 60 11.48 11.70 10.73
C GLY A 60 10.99 13.10 10.33
N ILE A 61 9.68 13.33 10.34
CA ILE A 61 9.04 14.63 10.09
C ILE A 61 9.56 15.64 11.13
N GLU A 62 9.50 15.28 12.41
CA GLU A 62 10.00 16.11 13.50
C GLU A 62 11.48 16.42 13.35
N ALA A 63 12.29 15.39 13.11
CA ALA A 63 13.74 15.52 12.95
C ALA A 63 14.16 16.36 11.73
N ALA A 64 13.33 16.39 10.68
CA ALA A 64 13.54 17.20 9.47
C ALA A 64 12.90 18.59 9.54
N GLY A 65 12.10 18.88 10.57
CA GLY A 65 11.35 20.13 10.70
C GLY A 65 10.30 20.33 9.59
N LEU A 66 9.69 19.24 9.12
CA LEU A 66 8.66 19.30 8.08
C LEU A 66 7.35 19.81 8.65
N THR A 67 6.65 20.63 7.88
CA THR A 67 5.32 21.16 8.21
C THR A 67 4.19 20.34 7.59
N GLU A 68 4.52 19.49 6.62
CA GLU A 68 3.55 18.65 5.90
C GLU A 68 3.91 17.16 6.07
N GLU A 69 2.89 16.34 6.15
CA GLU A 69 3.04 14.90 6.21
C GLU A 69 3.35 14.34 4.80
N PRO A 70 4.50 13.67 4.57
CA PRO A 70 4.75 12.95 3.33
C PRO A 70 3.69 11.87 3.08
N PRO A 71 3.33 11.56 1.84
CA PRO A 71 2.32 10.55 1.57
C PRO A 71 2.77 9.16 2.00
N ILE A 72 1.88 8.42 2.65
CA ILE A 72 2.05 6.99 2.92
C ILE A 72 0.99 6.23 2.12
N ILE A 73 1.43 5.36 1.23
CA ILE A 73 0.58 4.48 0.43
C ILE A 73 0.62 3.09 1.05
N LEU A 74 -0.47 2.64 1.66
CA LEU A 74 -0.59 1.26 2.12
C LEU A 74 -1.02 0.37 0.95
N ARG A 75 -0.10 -0.49 0.50
CA ARG A 75 -0.39 -1.53 -0.49
C ARG A 75 -0.95 -2.76 0.22
N GLY A 76 -2.21 -3.06 -0.03
CA GLY A 76 -2.87 -4.25 0.49
C GLY A 76 -2.32 -5.51 -0.16
N HIS A 77 -1.49 -6.22 0.55
CA HIS A 77 -0.93 -7.50 0.17
C HIS A 77 -0.65 -8.30 1.43
N ASP A 78 -1.29 -9.45 1.54
CA ASP A 78 -1.21 -10.33 2.70
C ASP A 78 -1.43 -9.61 4.05
N CYS A 79 -2.39 -8.70 4.07
CA CYS A 79 -2.82 -7.96 5.26
C CYS A 79 -4.33 -7.68 5.20
N ASP A 80 -4.90 -7.18 6.30
CA ASP A 80 -6.22 -6.55 6.29
C ASP A 80 -6.04 -5.04 6.11
N PRO A 81 -6.15 -4.53 4.87
CA PRO A 81 -5.87 -3.12 4.61
C PRO A 81 -6.98 -2.19 5.15
N VAL A 82 -8.20 -2.69 5.31
CA VAL A 82 -9.31 -1.91 5.86
C VAL A 82 -9.08 -1.66 7.35
N ASP A 83 -8.80 -2.72 8.11
CA ASP A 83 -8.48 -2.60 9.53
C ASP A 83 -7.23 -1.74 9.77
N ALA A 84 -6.17 -1.98 9.00
CA ALA A 84 -4.93 -1.19 9.10
C ALA A 84 -5.18 0.30 8.84
N MET A 85 -5.97 0.64 7.83
CA MET A 85 -6.31 2.03 7.52
C MET A 85 -7.19 2.67 8.59
N GLN A 86 -8.21 1.97 9.08
CA GLN A 86 -9.10 2.49 10.13
C GLN A 86 -8.33 2.84 11.41
N GLN A 87 -7.31 2.04 11.76
CA GLN A 87 -6.45 2.31 12.91
C GLN A 87 -5.39 3.39 12.62
N ALA A 88 -4.96 3.56 11.37
CA ALA A 88 -3.95 4.51 10.96
C ALA A 88 -4.49 5.94 10.77
N MET A 89 -5.70 6.08 10.23
CA MET A 89 -6.30 7.39 9.89
C MET A 89 -6.37 8.39 11.06
N PRO A 90 -6.63 7.99 12.32
CA PRO A 90 -6.53 8.91 13.45
C PRO A 90 -5.11 9.36 13.79
N LEU A 91 -4.08 8.67 13.29
CA LEU A 91 -2.68 8.90 13.62
C LEU A 91 -1.94 9.70 12.54
N TYR A 92 -2.42 9.64 11.30
CA TYR A 92 -1.75 10.22 10.14
C TYR A 92 -2.76 10.61 9.07
N SER A 93 -2.65 11.82 8.50
CA SER A 93 -3.67 12.36 7.60
C SER A 93 -3.40 12.06 6.12
N ASN A 94 -2.14 12.04 5.70
CA ASN A 94 -1.77 11.89 4.28
C ASN A 94 -1.60 10.41 3.88
N LEU A 95 -2.69 9.65 4.02
CA LEU A 95 -2.76 8.22 3.75
C LEU A 95 -3.47 7.92 2.42
N TYR A 96 -2.93 6.95 1.72
CA TYR A 96 -3.46 6.41 0.47
C TYR A 96 -3.57 4.89 0.60
N THR A 97 -4.49 4.30 -0.14
CA THR A 97 -4.58 2.85 -0.29
C THR A 97 -4.22 2.43 -1.70
N MET A 98 -3.62 1.25 -1.83
CA MET A 98 -3.35 0.61 -3.10
C MET A 98 -3.72 -0.87 -3.03
N TRP A 99 -4.36 -1.39 -4.07
CA TRP A 99 -4.73 -2.81 -4.13
C TRP A 99 -4.46 -3.39 -5.51
N LYS A 100 -4.06 -4.65 -5.57
CA LYS A 100 -3.90 -5.39 -6.84
C LYS A 100 -5.22 -5.36 -7.60
N TYR A 101 -5.19 -4.96 -8.88
CA TYR A 101 -6.39 -4.69 -9.65
C TYR A 101 -7.29 -5.92 -9.83
N ASN A 102 -6.71 -7.03 -10.25
CA ASN A 102 -7.41 -8.30 -10.41
C ASN A 102 -6.46 -9.47 -10.12
N GLY A 103 -5.80 -9.44 -8.97
CA GLY A 103 -4.67 -10.31 -8.68
C GLY A 103 -3.48 -10.00 -9.58
N GLU A 104 -2.81 -11.03 -9.99
CA GLU A 104 -1.67 -10.97 -10.92
C GLU A 104 -2.07 -11.28 -12.36
N GLY A 105 -3.34 -11.60 -12.59
CA GLY A 105 -3.86 -11.93 -13.91
C GLY A 105 -4.35 -10.71 -14.69
N LEU A 106 -4.00 -10.65 -15.97
CA LEU A 106 -4.48 -9.65 -16.92
C LEU A 106 -5.68 -10.16 -17.74
N THR A 107 -6.52 -10.98 -17.13
CA THR A 107 -7.61 -11.67 -17.83
C THR A 107 -8.84 -10.78 -18.06
N THR A 108 -9.00 -9.72 -17.31
CA THR A 108 -10.11 -8.79 -17.45
C THR A 108 -9.75 -7.38 -17.03
N TYR A 109 -10.30 -6.39 -17.73
CA TYR A 109 -10.19 -4.98 -17.34
C TYR A 109 -11.23 -4.56 -16.30
N GLN A 110 -12.07 -5.47 -15.84
CA GLN A 110 -13.06 -5.23 -14.79
C GLN A 110 -12.91 -6.27 -13.69
N PRO A 111 -12.39 -5.90 -12.52
CA PRO A 111 -12.35 -6.81 -11.39
C PRO A 111 -13.75 -7.28 -11.02
N ARG A 112 -13.86 -8.51 -10.58
CA ARG A 112 -15.12 -9.14 -10.18
C ARG A 112 -14.98 -9.82 -8.84
N GLY A 113 -16.12 -10.12 -8.21
CA GLY A 113 -16.16 -10.86 -6.95
C GLY A 113 -15.42 -10.13 -5.84
N ASN A 114 -14.52 -10.82 -5.15
CA ASN A 114 -13.78 -10.24 -4.01
C ASN A 114 -12.85 -9.09 -4.41
N TRP A 115 -12.20 -9.17 -5.57
CA TRP A 115 -11.34 -8.08 -6.05
C TRP A 115 -12.12 -6.76 -6.18
N GLN A 116 -13.31 -6.80 -6.77
CA GLN A 116 -14.16 -5.63 -6.88
C GLN A 116 -14.59 -5.10 -5.51
N LYS A 117 -15.00 -5.99 -4.61
CA LYS A 117 -15.44 -5.62 -3.25
C LYS A 117 -14.34 -4.94 -2.46
N GLU A 118 -13.12 -5.48 -2.49
CA GLU A 118 -11.97 -4.90 -1.81
C GLU A 118 -11.66 -3.49 -2.29
N HIS A 119 -11.64 -3.27 -3.61
CA HIS A 119 -11.46 -1.92 -4.16
C HIS A 119 -12.54 -0.96 -3.68
N GLN A 120 -13.81 -1.39 -3.68
CA GLN A 120 -14.93 -0.55 -3.24
C GLN A 120 -14.88 -0.26 -1.75
N MET A 121 -14.48 -1.21 -0.91
CA MET A 121 -14.29 -0.99 0.52
C MET A 121 -13.17 0.01 0.78
N LEU A 122 -12.02 -0.15 0.12
CA LEU A 122 -10.89 0.75 0.31
C LEU A 122 -11.17 2.16 -0.19
N SER A 123 -11.83 2.31 -1.34
CA SER A 123 -12.21 3.63 -1.86
C SER A 123 -13.26 4.33 -1.00
N SER A 124 -14.09 3.58 -0.26
CA SER A 124 -15.10 4.14 0.63
C SER A 124 -14.55 4.68 1.96
N LEU A 125 -13.26 4.44 2.27
CA LEU A 125 -12.62 4.96 3.48
C LEU A 125 -12.43 6.49 3.46
N GLY A 126 -12.61 7.14 2.31
CA GLY A 126 -12.44 8.58 2.16
C GLY A 126 -10.99 9.02 1.87
N THR A 127 -10.07 8.09 1.77
CA THR A 127 -8.69 8.34 1.30
C THR A 127 -8.57 8.12 -0.20
N THR A 128 -7.50 8.62 -0.82
CA THR A 128 -7.21 8.30 -2.22
C THR A 128 -6.92 6.82 -2.38
N HIS A 129 -7.65 6.17 -3.28
CA HIS A 129 -7.45 4.77 -3.62
C HIS A 129 -6.79 4.61 -4.98
N ILE A 130 -5.74 3.78 -5.06
CA ILE A 130 -4.91 3.53 -6.24
C ILE A 130 -5.12 2.09 -6.69
N ILE A 131 -5.46 1.89 -7.95
CA ILE A 131 -5.44 0.55 -8.55
C ILE A 131 -4.02 0.18 -8.96
N ASN A 132 -3.57 -1.02 -8.57
CA ASN A 132 -2.27 -1.54 -8.95
C ASN A 132 -2.44 -2.59 -10.05
N VAL A 133 -2.21 -2.18 -11.30
CA VAL A 133 -2.32 -3.05 -12.47
C VAL A 133 -0.98 -3.70 -12.74
N HIS A 134 -0.93 -5.02 -12.62
CA HIS A 134 0.21 -5.81 -13.04
C HIS A 134 0.18 -5.96 -14.56
N ILE A 135 0.98 -5.20 -15.26
CA ILE A 135 1.06 -5.25 -16.73
C ILE A 135 1.99 -6.34 -17.24
N VAL A 136 2.78 -6.90 -16.34
CA VAL A 136 3.56 -8.10 -16.55
C VAL A 136 3.51 -8.89 -15.26
N ALA A 137 2.87 -10.05 -15.27
CA ALA A 137 2.86 -10.91 -14.10
C ALA A 137 4.20 -11.62 -13.97
N ASP A 138 4.67 -11.78 -12.74
CA ASP A 138 5.88 -12.54 -12.41
C ASP A 138 5.83 -13.98 -12.94
N LEU A 139 4.62 -14.47 -13.13
CA LEU A 139 4.31 -15.85 -13.45
C LEU A 139 3.97 -16.07 -14.94
N GLU A 140 3.94 -15.02 -15.75
CA GLU A 140 3.57 -15.12 -17.15
C GLU A 140 4.79 -14.98 -18.07
N PRO A 141 4.93 -15.83 -19.10
CA PRO A 141 6.10 -15.82 -19.99
C PRO A 141 6.15 -14.61 -20.94
N PHE A 142 5.08 -13.81 -21.00
CA PHE A 142 4.95 -12.70 -21.93
C PHE A 142 4.81 -11.37 -21.21
N ARG A 143 5.58 -10.39 -21.67
CA ARG A 143 5.40 -8.99 -21.29
C ARG A 143 4.20 -8.43 -22.06
N TYR A 144 3.19 -8.01 -21.32
CA TYR A 144 1.97 -7.49 -21.89
C TYR A 144 1.71 -6.06 -21.40
N GLY A 145 1.82 -5.13 -22.31
CA GLY A 145 1.54 -3.71 -22.03
C GLY A 145 0.64 -3.14 -23.13
N ALA A 146 -0.67 -3.50 -23.11
CA ALA A 146 -1.62 -2.96 -24.08
C ALA A 146 -2.21 -1.63 -23.56
N PRO A 147 -1.89 -0.48 -24.19
CA PRO A 147 -2.40 0.81 -23.75
C PRO A 147 -3.93 0.87 -23.67
N ALA A 148 -4.61 0.26 -24.65
CA ALA A 148 -6.08 0.20 -24.65
C ALA A 148 -6.65 -0.62 -23.48
N PHE A 149 -5.98 -1.68 -23.06
CA PHE A 149 -6.37 -2.45 -21.88
C PHE A 149 -6.17 -1.64 -20.60
N ILE A 150 -5.03 -0.98 -20.45
CA ILE A 150 -4.71 -0.11 -19.30
C ILE A 150 -5.73 1.03 -19.21
N GLN A 151 -6.07 1.66 -20.34
CA GLN A 151 -7.11 2.69 -20.39
C GLN A 151 -8.46 2.18 -19.88
N LYS A 152 -8.86 0.97 -20.27
CA LYS A 152 -10.09 0.34 -19.77
C LYS A 152 -10.02 0.02 -18.27
N CYS A 153 -8.87 -0.42 -17.77
CA CYS A 153 -8.65 -0.60 -16.34
C CYS A 153 -8.81 0.73 -15.59
N MET A 154 -8.23 1.80 -16.10
CA MET A 154 -8.33 3.15 -15.53
C MET A 154 -9.77 3.65 -15.48
N GLN A 155 -10.52 3.47 -16.56
CA GLN A 155 -11.94 3.84 -16.64
C GLN A 155 -12.79 3.03 -15.65
N ALA A 156 -12.57 1.71 -15.58
CA ALA A 156 -13.27 0.86 -14.60
C ALA A 156 -12.88 1.23 -13.17
N GLY A 157 -11.60 1.49 -12.90
CA GLY A 157 -11.10 1.99 -11.61
C GLY A 157 -11.84 3.24 -11.17
N LYS A 158 -11.89 4.25 -12.03
CA LYS A 158 -12.56 5.53 -11.74
C LYS A 158 -14.06 5.40 -11.55
N TYR A 159 -14.76 4.78 -12.50
CA TYR A 159 -16.23 4.84 -12.56
C TYR A 159 -16.94 3.72 -11.82
N ARG A 160 -16.26 2.63 -11.48
CA ARG A 160 -16.86 1.47 -10.81
C ARG A 160 -16.27 1.17 -9.44
N LEU A 161 -15.01 1.52 -9.23
CA LEU A 161 -14.30 1.16 -8.02
C LEU A 161 -14.00 2.36 -7.11
N GLY A 162 -14.27 3.59 -7.56
CA GLY A 162 -13.96 4.81 -6.79
C GLY A 162 -12.47 5.12 -6.69
N SER A 163 -11.65 4.56 -7.58
CA SER A 163 -10.21 4.80 -7.59
C SER A 163 -9.86 6.17 -8.19
N ASN A 164 -8.86 6.81 -7.62
CA ASN A 164 -8.36 8.12 -8.04
C ASN A 164 -7.00 8.02 -8.72
N GLY A 165 -6.33 6.87 -8.64
CA GLY A 165 -4.98 6.71 -9.15
C GLY A 165 -4.74 5.34 -9.78
N LEU A 166 -3.69 5.29 -10.59
CA LEU A 166 -3.20 4.08 -11.25
C LEU A 166 -1.71 3.92 -10.97
N HIS A 167 -1.33 2.75 -10.53
CA HIS A 167 0.05 2.30 -10.48
C HIS A 167 0.23 1.14 -11.46
N LEU A 168 1.17 1.28 -12.38
CA LEU A 168 1.56 0.19 -13.27
C LEU A 168 2.74 -0.55 -12.65
N TYR A 169 2.65 -1.85 -12.60
CA TYR A 169 3.69 -2.71 -12.07
C TYR A 169 4.30 -3.52 -13.22
N PRO A 170 5.37 -2.99 -13.87
CA PRO A 170 6.08 -3.71 -14.90
C PRO A 170 7.03 -4.73 -14.28
N LEU A 171 7.24 -5.84 -14.97
CA LEU A 171 8.37 -6.71 -14.74
C LEU A 171 9.46 -6.45 -15.78
N PHE A 172 10.66 -6.59 -15.34
CA PHE A 172 11.85 -6.39 -16.16
C PHE A 172 12.29 -7.69 -16.83
#